data_78649a536441b53a779311dfb9bf8e3f
#
_entry.id   78649a536441b53a779311dfb9bf8e3f
#
_cell.length_a   1.000
_cell.length_b   1.000
_cell.length_c   1.000
_cell.angle_alpha   90.00
_cell.angle_beta   90.00
_cell.angle_gamma   90.00
#
_symmetry.space_group_name_H-M   'P 1'
#
loop_
_entity.id
_entity.type
_entity.pdbx_description
1 polymer ?
#
loop_
_entity_poly.entity_id
_entity_poly.type
_entity_poly.pdbx_seq_one_letter_code
_entity_poly.pdbx_strand_id
1 'polypeptide(L)'
;MMNLYLNMLKIAHRGYTKYHSDNSLQAFYDAIFYKFDMIELDIQLDKHDNIMIMHDIHIDYQFVETMSYEEIKRQYPNTLLLSSFFQQFDYTNTKLYFDLKGGNKLTKILHDFLVKYNINIENMWFASFNLNHIDFLQNANPNYKLGLITDNLFTLDIMQNIISKYNIQFVCFFWVLLNDKMVSFLKSNNIMTFVYTLKDLKLLPWIQKYNIDGIVTDIYYD
;
A
#
# COMPACT_ATOMS: atom_id res chain seq x y z
N MET A 1 -19.22 20.87 18.41
CA MET A 1 -18.18 19.88 18.08
C MET A 1 -17.83 20.09 16.62
N MET A 2 -16.69 20.75 16.35
CA MET A 2 -16.25 21.08 14.99
C MET A 2 -15.78 19.78 14.31
N ASN A 3 -16.22 19.58 13.06
CA ASN A 3 -15.89 18.40 12.23
C ASN A 3 -14.38 18.14 12.18
N LEU A 4 -13.86 17.30 13.04
CA LEU A 4 -12.50 16.72 12.97
C LEU A 4 -12.36 15.66 11.84
N TYR A 5 -13.43 15.43 11.08
CA TYR A 5 -13.56 14.36 10.09
C TYR A 5 -12.98 14.71 8.70
N LEU A 6 -12.49 15.96 8.48
CA LEU A 6 -12.29 16.51 7.13
C LEU A 6 -10.90 16.31 6.52
N ASN A 7 -9.92 15.69 7.22
CA ASN A 7 -8.54 15.67 6.70
C ASN A 7 -7.86 14.28 6.64
N MET A 8 -8.57 13.20 6.95
CA MET A 8 -7.98 11.85 6.96
C MET A 8 -8.24 11.17 5.62
N LEU A 9 -7.18 10.70 4.94
CA LEU A 9 -7.27 10.02 3.67
C LEU A 9 -8.04 8.69 3.81
N LYS A 10 -9.03 8.50 2.97
CA LYS A 10 -9.72 7.21 2.79
C LYS A 10 -8.99 6.42 1.71
N ILE A 11 -8.33 5.35 2.09
CA ILE A 11 -7.51 4.53 1.20
C ILE A 11 -8.25 3.22 0.95
N ALA A 12 -8.66 2.96 -0.30
CA ALA A 12 -9.39 1.76 -0.68
C ALA A 12 -8.44 0.55 -0.66
N HIS A 13 -8.61 -0.35 0.31
CA HIS A 13 -7.80 -1.56 0.46
C HIS A 13 -8.06 -2.52 -0.70
N ARG A 14 -7.05 -2.72 -1.56
CA ARG A 14 -7.13 -3.54 -2.78
C ARG A 14 -8.26 -3.09 -3.74
N GLY A 15 -8.53 -1.77 -3.77
CA GLY A 15 -9.73 -1.19 -4.37
C GLY A 15 -10.95 -1.25 -3.45
N TYR A 16 -12.14 -0.86 -3.95
CA TYR A 16 -13.39 -0.98 -3.19
C TYR A 16 -14.09 -2.30 -3.49
N THR A 17 -13.99 -3.23 -2.56
CA THR A 17 -14.28 -4.65 -2.77
C THR A 17 -15.72 -5.06 -2.43
N LYS A 18 -16.63 -4.08 -2.23
CA LYS A 18 -18.03 -4.39 -1.87
C LYS A 18 -18.76 -5.20 -2.94
N TYR A 19 -18.44 -4.98 -4.22
CA TYR A 19 -19.16 -5.57 -5.35
C TYR A 19 -18.27 -6.42 -6.25
N HIS A 20 -16.95 -6.30 -6.13
CA HIS A 20 -15.98 -6.96 -6.99
C HIS A 20 -14.84 -7.57 -6.16
N SER A 21 -14.11 -8.50 -6.77
CA SER A 21 -12.93 -9.11 -6.14
C SER A 21 -11.88 -8.05 -5.84
N ASP A 22 -11.15 -8.24 -4.75
CA ASP A 22 -9.97 -7.44 -4.42
C ASP A 22 -8.92 -7.47 -5.54
N ASN A 23 -8.08 -6.43 -5.58
CA ASN A 23 -7.01 -6.29 -6.56
C ASN A 23 -7.49 -6.41 -8.04
N SER A 24 -8.76 -6.07 -8.33
CA SER A 24 -9.34 -6.11 -9.68
C SER A 24 -9.56 -4.70 -10.25
N LEU A 25 -9.56 -4.58 -11.59
CA LEU A 25 -9.85 -3.31 -12.26
C LEU A 25 -11.19 -2.72 -11.83
N GLN A 26 -12.21 -3.56 -11.67
CA GLN A 26 -13.55 -3.14 -11.27
C GLN A 26 -13.53 -2.55 -9.86
N ALA A 27 -12.83 -3.19 -8.91
CA ALA A 27 -12.68 -2.66 -7.55
C ALA A 27 -11.92 -1.31 -7.54
N PHE A 28 -10.96 -1.12 -8.44
CA PHE A 28 -10.24 0.15 -8.58
C PHE A 28 -11.15 1.27 -9.17
N TYR A 29 -11.96 0.95 -10.18
CA TYR A 29 -12.95 1.90 -10.69
C TYR A 29 -14.04 2.23 -9.66
N ASP A 30 -14.49 1.24 -8.87
CA ASP A 30 -15.41 1.48 -7.77
C ASP A 30 -14.81 2.40 -6.71
N ALA A 31 -13.53 2.26 -6.39
CA ALA A 31 -12.85 3.17 -5.47
C ALA A 31 -12.87 4.62 -5.96
N ILE A 32 -12.67 4.86 -7.26
CA ILE A 32 -12.81 6.20 -7.86
C ILE A 32 -14.27 6.68 -7.78
N PHE A 33 -15.22 5.84 -8.18
CA PHE A 33 -16.65 6.17 -8.17
C PHE A 33 -17.14 6.58 -6.77
N TYR A 34 -16.71 5.84 -5.73
CA TYR A 34 -17.02 6.12 -4.33
C TYR A 34 -16.10 7.19 -3.71
N LYS A 35 -15.23 7.85 -4.50
CA LYS A 35 -14.40 8.97 -4.07
C LYS A 35 -13.46 8.64 -2.90
N PHE A 36 -12.82 7.49 -2.96
CA PHE A 36 -11.66 7.25 -2.11
C PHE A 36 -10.52 8.19 -2.54
N ASP A 37 -9.72 8.65 -1.57
CA ASP A 37 -8.62 9.58 -1.80
C ASP A 37 -7.40 8.89 -2.43
N MET A 38 -7.28 7.56 -2.24
CA MET A 38 -6.17 6.74 -2.70
C MET A 38 -6.64 5.30 -2.88
N ILE A 39 -6.04 4.58 -3.81
CA ILE A 39 -6.26 3.15 -4.02
C ILE A 39 -5.00 2.41 -3.58
N GLU A 40 -5.15 1.48 -2.65
CA GLU A 40 -4.08 0.56 -2.28
C GLU A 40 -4.20 -0.72 -3.11
N LEU A 41 -3.05 -1.26 -3.52
CA LEU A 41 -2.93 -2.51 -4.27
C LEU A 41 -1.63 -3.23 -3.94
N ASP A 42 -1.70 -4.56 -3.86
CA ASP A 42 -0.57 -5.42 -3.56
C ASP A 42 0.17 -5.82 -4.83
N ILE A 43 1.50 -5.78 -4.86
CA ILE A 43 2.28 -6.27 -5.99
C ILE A 43 3.37 -7.24 -5.56
N GLN A 44 3.61 -8.26 -6.39
CA GLN A 44 4.66 -9.25 -6.22
C GLN A 44 5.08 -9.85 -7.56
N LEU A 45 6.10 -10.70 -7.56
CA LEU A 45 6.62 -11.37 -8.75
C LEU A 45 6.06 -12.78 -8.90
N ASP A 46 5.90 -13.22 -10.16
CA ASP A 46 5.86 -14.62 -10.52
C ASP A 46 7.27 -15.21 -10.74
N LYS A 47 7.37 -16.50 -11.08
CA LYS A 47 8.65 -17.18 -11.33
C LYS A 47 9.43 -16.65 -12.54
N HIS A 48 8.78 -15.90 -13.42
CA HIS A 48 9.35 -15.32 -14.64
C HIS A 48 9.60 -13.82 -14.53
N ASP A 49 9.56 -13.29 -13.31
CA ASP A 49 9.75 -11.87 -13.03
C ASP A 49 8.64 -10.95 -13.57
N ASN A 50 7.48 -11.49 -13.89
CA ASN A 50 6.32 -10.65 -14.17
C ASN A 50 5.80 -10.05 -12.87
N ILE A 51 5.58 -8.72 -12.85
CA ILE A 51 4.95 -8.05 -11.71
C ILE A 51 3.45 -8.27 -11.81
N MET A 52 2.87 -8.87 -10.78
CA MET A 52 1.44 -9.15 -10.67
C MET A 52 0.81 -8.33 -9.55
N ILE A 53 -0.48 -8.03 -9.70
CA ILE A 53 -1.30 -7.43 -8.66
C ILE A 53 -2.00 -8.56 -7.91
N MET A 54 -1.48 -8.90 -6.72
CA MET A 54 -1.94 -10.00 -5.90
C MET A 54 -1.37 -9.91 -4.48
N HIS A 55 -2.22 -10.20 -3.48
CA HIS A 55 -1.81 -10.14 -2.06
C HIS A 55 -1.10 -11.38 -1.56
N ASP A 56 -1.68 -12.57 -1.80
CA ASP A 56 -1.23 -13.80 -1.17
C ASP A 56 0.14 -14.21 -1.70
N ILE A 57 1.10 -14.43 -0.80
CA ILE A 57 2.47 -14.81 -1.15
C ILE A 57 2.62 -16.34 -1.35
N HIS A 58 1.57 -17.10 -1.06
CA HIS A 58 1.51 -18.54 -1.29
C HIS A 58 0.08 -18.97 -1.67
N ILE A 59 -0.02 -20.01 -2.48
CA ILE A 59 -1.23 -20.69 -2.90
C ILE A 59 -1.01 -22.18 -2.63
N ASP A 60 -1.90 -22.85 -1.88
CA ASP A 60 -1.85 -24.29 -1.60
C ASP A 60 -0.44 -24.77 -1.19
N TYR A 61 0.21 -24.09 -0.21
CA TYR A 61 1.55 -24.40 0.28
C TYR A 61 2.72 -24.14 -0.70
N GLN A 62 2.45 -23.55 -1.88
CA GLN A 62 3.47 -23.17 -2.84
C GLN A 62 3.64 -21.65 -2.85
N PHE A 63 4.88 -21.16 -2.82
CA PHE A 63 5.15 -19.73 -2.93
C PHE A 63 4.82 -19.23 -4.35
N VAL A 64 4.11 -18.10 -4.42
CA VAL A 64 3.69 -17.43 -5.66
C VAL A 64 4.90 -17.12 -6.56
N GLU A 65 6.02 -16.69 -5.99
CA GLU A 65 7.26 -16.42 -6.73
C GLU A 65 7.88 -17.65 -7.40
N THR A 66 7.39 -18.86 -7.12
CA THR A 66 7.81 -20.12 -7.77
C THR A 66 6.82 -20.61 -8.83
N MET A 67 5.68 -19.93 -8.97
CA MET A 67 4.61 -20.27 -9.93
C MET A 67 4.62 -19.32 -11.13
N SER A 68 4.18 -19.78 -12.30
CA SER A 68 3.96 -18.90 -13.45
C SER A 68 2.64 -18.14 -13.31
N TYR A 69 2.55 -17.00 -13.98
CA TYR A 69 1.32 -16.21 -14.07
C TYR A 69 0.13 -17.07 -14.54
N GLU A 70 0.32 -17.97 -15.51
CA GLU A 70 -0.72 -18.84 -16.03
C GLU A 70 -1.20 -19.87 -14.99
N GLU A 71 -0.30 -20.39 -14.15
CA GLU A 71 -0.65 -21.29 -13.04
C GLU A 71 -1.47 -20.55 -11.99
N ILE A 72 -1.05 -19.36 -11.62
CA ILE A 72 -1.73 -18.50 -10.65
C ILE A 72 -3.10 -18.09 -11.18
N LYS A 73 -3.19 -17.65 -12.43
CA LYS A 73 -4.45 -17.18 -13.05
C LYS A 73 -5.52 -18.24 -13.18
N ARG A 74 -5.16 -19.52 -13.24
CA ARG A 74 -6.14 -20.62 -13.21
C ARG A 74 -6.88 -20.70 -11.89
N GLN A 75 -6.23 -20.36 -10.78
CA GLN A 75 -6.83 -20.37 -9.44
C GLN A 75 -7.42 -19.01 -9.07
N TYR A 76 -6.77 -17.92 -9.52
CA TYR A 76 -7.15 -16.53 -9.29
C TYR A 76 -7.37 -15.79 -10.63
N PRO A 77 -8.52 -16.02 -11.30
CA PRO A 77 -8.76 -15.51 -12.67
C PRO A 77 -8.68 -14.01 -12.81
N ASN A 78 -8.89 -13.27 -11.72
CA ASN A 78 -8.87 -11.80 -11.71
C ASN A 78 -7.46 -11.22 -11.51
N THR A 79 -6.42 -12.05 -11.27
CA THR A 79 -5.04 -11.57 -11.14
C THR A 79 -4.61 -10.81 -12.39
N LEU A 80 -4.07 -9.61 -12.20
CA LEU A 80 -3.61 -8.74 -13.27
C LEU A 80 -2.09 -8.68 -13.31
N LEU A 81 -1.52 -8.57 -14.51
CA LEU A 81 -0.16 -8.08 -14.65
C LEU A 81 -0.14 -6.56 -14.45
N LEU A 82 0.89 -6.02 -13.79
CA LEU A 82 1.06 -4.58 -13.61
C LEU A 82 1.12 -3.83 -14.95
N SER A 83 1.71 -4.45 -15.98
CA SER A 83 1.71 -3.91 -17.34
C SER A 83 0.29 -3.77 -17.91
N SER A 84 -0.57 -4.75 -17.69
CA SER A 84 -1.96 -4.71 -18.13
C SER A 84 -2.77 -3.67 -17.34
N PHE A 85 -2.49 -3.52 -16.05
CA PHE A 85 -3.10 -2.47 -15.23
C PHE A 85 -2.82 -1.08 -15.80
N PHE A 86 -1.57 -0.72 -16.05
CA PHE A 86 -1.21 0.60 -16.60
C PHE A 86 -1.72 0.85 -18.02
N GLN A 87 -2.03 -0.20 -18.78
CA GLN A 87 -2.66 -0.07 -20.11
C GLN A 87 -4.17 0.17 -20.03
N GLN A 88 -4.85 -0.32 -18.99
CA GLN A 88 -6.31 -0.37 -18.90
C GLN A 88 -6.88 0.64 -17.88
N PHE A 89 -6.08 1.09 -16.92
CA PHE A 89 -6.52 1.95 -15.83
C PHE A 89 -5.95 3.35 -16.00
N ASP A 90 -6.82 4.37 -16.04
CA ASP A 90 -6.39 5.77 -16.04
C ASP A 90 -5.99 6.17 -14.61
N TYR A 91 -4.70 6.19 -14.36
CA TYR A 91 -4.10 6.53 -13.06
C TYR A 91 -3.64 7.99 -12.94
N THR A 92 -3.83 8.82 -13.99
CA THR A 92 -3.24 10.17 -14.05
C THR A 92 -3.69 11.09 -12.92
N ASN A 93 -4.96 10.96 -12.50
CA ASN A 93 -5.56 11.75 -11.42
C ASN A 93 -5.83 10.93 -10.15
N THR A 94 -5.28 9.71 -10.06
CA THR A 94 -5.54 8.79 -8.95
C THR A 94 -4.26 8.58 -8.15
N LYS A 95 -4.33 8.73 -6.83
CA LYS A 95 -3.23 8.33 -5.95
C LYS A 95 -3.23 6.82 -5.82
N LEU A 96 -2.09 6.20 -6.08
CA LEU A 96 -1.88 4.75 -5.95
C LEU A 96 -0.91 4.47 -4.80
N TYR A 97 -1.26 3.51 -3.97
CA TYR A 97 -0.43 3.02 -2.87
C TYR A 97 -0.11 1.55 -3.11
N PHE A 98 1.14 1.28 -3.47
CA PHE A 98 1.65 -0.07 -3.73
C PHE A 98 2.19 -0.70 -2.45
N ASP A 99 1.57 -1.78 -1.98
CA ASP A 99 2.13 -2.66 -0.95
C ASP A 99 3.03 -3.71 -1.63
N LEU A 100 4.34 -3.62 -1.37
CA LEU A 100 5.36 -4.45 -2.01
C LEU A 100 5.55 -5.76 -1.23
N LYS A 101 5.16 -6.87 -1.85
CA LYS A 101 5.22 -8.22 -1.26
C LYS A 101 6.43 -9.02 -1.76
N GLY A 102 6.70 -10.13 -1.09
CA GLY A 102 7.71 -11.10 -1.54
C GLY A 102 9.16 -10.66 -1.33
N GLY A 103 10.03 -11.18 -2.18
CA GLY A 103 11.48 -11.06 -2.04
C GLY A 103 12.08 -9.75 -2.57
N ASN A 104 13.35 -9.49 -2.23
CA ASN A 104 14.06 -8.23 -2.55
C ASN A 104 14.20 -7.95 -4.06
N LYS A 105 14.05 -8.95 -4.92
CA LYS A 105 14.15 -8.82 -6.38
C LYS A 105 13.05 -7.92 -6.95
N LEU A 106 11.87 -7.88 -6.31
CA LEU A 106 10.73 -7.08 -6.75
C LEU A 106 11.08 -5.63 -7.01
N THR A 107 11.77 -4.99 -6.08
CA THR A 107 12.03 -3.53 -6.14
C THR A 107 12.91 -3.14 -7.31
N LYS A 108 13.92 -3.97 -7.66
CA LYS A 108 14.73 -3.73 -8.85
C LYS A 108 13.90 -3.85 -10.12
N ILE A 109 13.12 -4.91 -10.23
CA ILE A 109 12.27 -5.16 -11.42
C ILE A 109 11.19 -4.08 -11.56
N LEU A 110 10.59 -3.65 -10.43
CA LEU A 110 9.63 -2.54 -10.42
C LEU A 110 10.26 -1.24 -10.89
N HIS A 111 11.44 -0.88 -10.36
CA HIS A 111 12.16 0.32 -10.77
C HIS A 111 12.46 0.29 -12.27
N ASP A 112 13.05 -0.81 -12.75
CA ASP A 112 13.38 -0.99 -14.17
C ASP A 112 12.13 -0.89 -15.06
N PHE A 113 11.00 -1.46 -14.61
CA PHE A 113 9.70 -1.36 -15.29
C PHE A 113 9.20 0.08 -15.37
N LEU A 114 9.17 0.81 -14.25
CA LEU A 114 8.69 2.19 -14.20
C LEU A 114 9.51 3.11 -15.11
N VAL A 115 10.84 2.94 -15.11
CA VAL A 115 11.75 3.70 -15.97
C VAL A 115 11.57 3.33 -17.44
N LYS A 116 11.55 2.03 -17.76
CA LYS A 116 11.42 1.52 -19.14
C LYS A 116 10.17 2.03 -19.85
N TYR A 117 9.05 2.05 -19.12
CA TYR A 117 7.75 2.46 -19.66
C TYR A 117 7.42 3.94 -19.41
N ASN A 118 8.37 4.70 -18.86
CA ASN A 118 8.22 6.14 -18.54
C ASN A 118 6.93 6.42 -17.74
N ILE A 119 6.65 5.59 -16.72
CA ILE A 119 5.45 5.72 -15.90
C ILE A 119 5.57 6.96 -15.02
N ASN A 120 4.55 7.83 -15.03
CA ASN A 120 4.50 8.98 -14.13
C ASN A 120 4.25 8.51 -12.69
N ILE A 121 5.23 8.76 -11.81
CA ILE A 121 5.23 8.33 -10.40
C ILE A 121 4.72 9.40 -9.43
N GLU A 122 4.32 10.57 -9.90
CA GLU A 122 3.96 11.72 -9.05
C GLU A 122 2.88 11.39 -8.02
N ASN A 123 1.90 10.57 -8.41
CA ASN A 123 0.80 10.13 -7.56
C ASN A 123 0.98 8.71 -7.01
N MET A 124 2.22 8.18 -7.02
CA MET A 124 2.51 6.81 -6.56
C MET A 124 3.25 6.81 -5.23
N TRP A 125 2.80 5.94 -4.35
CA TRP A 125 3.33 5.71 -3.02
C TRP A 125 3.69 4.23 -2.90
N PHE A 126 4.88 3.92 -2.39
CA PHE A 126 5.39 2.56 -2.28
C PHE A 126 5.69 2.25 -0.84
N ALA A 127 5.16 1.17 -0.32
CA ALA A 127 5.44 0.76 1.04
C ALA A 127 5.68 -0.75 1.14
N SER A 128 6.32 -1.14 2.20
CA SER A 128 6.60 -2.54 2.47
C SER A 128 6.80 -2.81 3.96
N PHE A 129 6.58 -4.05 4.36
CA PHE A 129 7.08 -4.61 5.63
C PHE A 129 8.60 -4.86 5.60
N ASN A 130 9.17 -4.97 4.40
CA ASN A 130 10.59 -5.28 4.19
C ASN A 130 11.41 -4.00 3.99
N LEU A 131 12.22 -3.65 4.97
CA LEU A 131 13.09 -2.47 4.92
C LEU A 131 14.12 -2.52 3.77
N ASN A 132 14.48 -3.70 3.25
CA ASN A 132 15.35 -3.79 2.07
C ASN A 132 14.67 -3.28 0.81
N HIS A 133 13.33 -3.38 0.72
CA HIS A 133 12.59 -2.75 -0.38
C HIS A 133 12.71 -1.24 -0.35
N ILE A 134 12.56 -0.64 0.83
CA ILE A 134 12.69 0.80 1.06
C ILE A 134 14.12 1.25 0.77
N ASP A 135 15.10 0.50 1.28
CA ASP A 135 16.52 0.78 1.06
C ASP A 135 16.89 0.83 -0.43
N PHE A 136 16.44 -0.17 -1.19
CA PHE A 136 16.68 -0.18 -2.64
C PHE A 136 16.02 1.02 -3.33
N LEU A 137 14.73 1.26 -3.07
CA LEU A 137 13.97 2.30 -3.77
C LEU A 137 14.47 3.71 -3.48
N GLN A 138 14.83 4.03 -2.21
CA GLN A 138 15.39 5.35 -1.88
C GLN A 138 16.70 5.65 -2.62
N ASN A 139 17.53 4.61 -2.84
CA ASN A 139 18.78 4.75 -3.55
C ASN A 139 18.60 4.77 -5.09
N ALA A 140 17.54 4.10 -5.58
CA ALA A 140 17.24 4.04 -7.02
C ALA A 140 16.63 5.35 -7.55
N ASN A 141 15.74 5.99 -6.78
CA ASN A 141 15.14 7.27 -7.15
C ASN A 141 14.67 8.04 -5.90
N PRO A 142 15.26 9.21 -5.59
CA PRO A 142 14.91 10.01 -4.41
C PRO A 142 13.49 10.62 -4.47
N ASN A 143 12.82 10.58 -5.63
CA ASN A 143 11.46 11.09 -5.79
C ASN A 143 10.37 10.05 -5.46
N TYR A 144 10.73 8.81 -5.16
CA TYR A 144 9.75 7.83 -4.69
C TYR A 144 9.20 8.24 -3.33
N LYS A 145 7.87 8.22 -3.19
CA LYS A 145 7.19 8.38 -1.90
C LYS A 145 7.16 7.03 -1.21
N LEU A 146 7.95 6.89 -0.15
CA LEU A 146 8.19 5.61 0.52
C LEU A 146 7.51 5.56 1.89
N GLY A 147 7.09 4.38 2.28
CA GLY A 147 6.50 4.11 3.59
C GLY A 147 6.89 2.76 4.17
N LEU A 148 6.85 2.68 5.49
CA LEU A 148 6.97 1.42 6.23
C LEU A 148 5.58 0.91 6.59
N ILE A 149 5.29 -0.36 6.30
CA ILE A 149 4.12 -1.07 6.84
C ILE A 149 4.61 -1.93 8.02
N THR A 150 3.88 -1.94 9.12
CA THR A 150 4.28 -2.73 10.28
C THR A 150 3.11 -3.24 11.11
N ASP A 151 3.26 -4.47 11.59
CA ASP A 151 2.46 -5.12 12.62
C ASP A 151 3.27 -5.33 13.92
N ASN A 152 4.43 -4.66 14.03
CA ASN A 152 5.30 -4.73 15.18
C ASN A 152 5.20 -3.50 16.08
N LEU A 153 5.30 -3.71 17.39
CA LEU A 153 5.45 -2.63 18.37
C LEU A 153 6.91 -2.17 18.41
N PHE A 154 7.16 -0.98 17.88
CA PHE A 154 8.46 -0.34 18.01
C PHE A 154 8.52 0.61 19.21
N THR A 155 9.69 0.69 19.83
CA THR A 155 10.01 1.82 20.73
C THR A 155 10.27 3.07 19.91
N LEU A 156 10.22 4.25 20.55
CA LEU A 156 10.55 5.50 19.89
C LEU A 156 11.98 5.52 19.35
N ASP A 157 12.94 4.92 20.09
CA ASP A 157 14.34 4.86 19.69
C ASP A 157 14.53 4.01 18.42
N ILE A 158 13.82 2.87 18.32
CA ILE A 158 13.84 2.04 17.10
C ILE A 158 13.24 2.82 15.94
N MET A 159 12.10 3.48 16.14
CA MET A 159 11.47 4.28 15.09
C MET A 159 12.37 5.47 14.69
N GLN A 160 13.03 6.13 15.64
CA GLN A 160 14.01 7.19 15.35
C GLN A 160 15.15 6.68 14.45
N ASN A 161 15.68 5.49 14.74
CA ASN A 161 16.71 4.87 13.90
C ASN A 161 16.20 4.57 12.49
N ILE A 162 14.96 4.10 12.36
CA ILE A 162 14.34 3.83 11.05
C ILE A 162 14.21 5.13 10.25
N ILE A 163 13.59 6.17 10.79
CA ILE A 163 13.36 7.43 10.07
C ILE A 163 14.66 8.21 9.79
N SER A 164 15.70 7.98 10.58
CA SER A 164 17.03 8.57 10.33
C SER A 164 17.80 7.87 9.20
N LYS A 165 17.51 6.59 8.98
CA LYS A 165 18.19 5.78 7.96
C LYS A 165 17.43 5.78 6.62
N TYR A 166 16.10 5.78 6.68
CA TYR A 166 15.25 5.60 5.51
C TYR A 166 14.44 6.88 5.25
N ASN A 167 14.44 7.33 4.00
CA ASN A 167 13.65 8.49 3.56
C ASN A 167 12.16 8.12 3.40
N ILE A 168 11.52 7.74 4.51
CA ILE A 168 10.09 7.42 4.51
C ILE A 168 9.24 8.67 4.78
N GLN A 169 8.09 8.76 4.12
CA GLN A 169 7.12 9.84 4.28
C GLN A 169 5.95 9.44 5.16
N PHE A 170 5.73 8.13 5.36
CA PHE A 170 4.65 7.62 6.19
C PHE A 170 4.98 6.27 6.82
N VAL A 171 4.27 5.96 7.91
CA VAL A 171 4.24 4.62 8.51
C VAL A 171 2.78 4.16 8.56
N CYS A 172 2.52 2.95 8.06
CA CYS A 172 1.21 2.31 8.07
C CYS A 172 1.18 1.20 9.11
N PHE A 173 0.44 1.41 10.20
CA PHE A 173 0.35 0.46 11.31
C PHE A 173 -0.85 -0.46 11.21
N PHE A 174 -0.71 -1.69 11.69
CA PHE A 174 -1.88 -2.43 12.12
C PHE A 174 -2.59 -1.63 13.24
N TRP A 175 -3.87 -1.31 13.05
CA TRP A 175 -4.59 -0.34 13.90
C TRP A 175 -4.51 -0.61 15.40
N VAL A 176 -4.38 -1.90 15.82
CA VAL A 176 -4.24 -2.30 17.25
C VAL A 176 -2.99 -1.69 17.90
N LEU A 177 -1.98 -1.34 17.12
CA LEU A 177 -0.69 -0.82 17.60
C LEU A 177 -0.69 0.69 17.83
N LEU A 178 -1.78 1.38 17.47
CA LEU A 178 -1.88 2.84 17.64
C LEU A 178 -1.71 3.25 19.09
N ASN A 179 -0.84 4.23 19.30
CA ASN A 179 -0.67 4.89 20.58
C ASN A 179 -0.26 6.36 20.38
N ASP A 180 -0.70 7.23 21.29
CA ASP A 180 -0.51 8.68 21.19
C ASP A 180 0.97 9.10 21.12
N LYS A 181 1.85 8.38 21.84
CA LYS A 181 3.29 8.71 21.86
C LYS A 181 3.93 8.52 20.51
N MET A 182 3.64 7.38 19.84
CA MET A 182 4.19 7.07 18.51
C MET A 182 3.61 8.02 17.45
N VAL A 183 2.30 8.25 17.45
CA VAL A 183 1.66 9.17 16.48
C VAL A 183 2.21 10.59 16.64
N SER A 184 2.31 11.10 17.89
CA SER A 184 2.88 12.41 18.15
C SER A 184 4.35 12.52 17.74
N PHE A 185 5.11 11.45 17.97
CA PHE A 185 6.52 11.37 17.56
C PHE A 185 6.67 11.43 16.04
N LEU A 186 5.91 10.64 15.29
CA LEU A 186 5.95 10.64 13.82
C LEU A 186 5.54 12.00 13.27
N LYS A 187 4.49 12.62 13.81
CA LYS A 187 4.03 13.94 13.41
C LYS A 187 5.09 15.02 13.66
N SER A 188 5.81 14.95 14.79
CA SER A 188 6.92 15.91 15.09
C SER A 188 8.11 15.77 14.15
N ASN A 189 8.23 14.61 13.46
CA ASN A 189 9.23 14.35 12.45
C ASN A 189 8.70 14.50 11.01
N ASN A 190 7.49 15.07 10.81
CA ASN A 190 6.82 15.23 9.51
C ASN A 190 6.55 13.90 8.79
N ILE A 191 6.35 12.82 9.53
CA ILE A 191 6.00 11.50 9.01
C ILE A 191 4.49 11.28 9.20
N MET A 192 3.77 10.97 8.13
CA MET A 192 2.34 10.66 8.19
C MET A 192 2.11 9.32 8.86
N THR A 193 0.99 9.21 9.55
CA THR A 193 0.54 7.96 10.16
C THR A 193 -0.69 7.45 9.44
N PHE A 194 -0.57 6.27 8.81
CA PHE A 194 -1.69 5.52 8.28
C PHE A 194 -1.96 4.30 9.14
N VAL A 195 -3.17 3.74 9.01
CA VAL A 195 -3.54 2.47 9.66
C VAL A 195 -4.24 1.53 8.69
N TYR A 196 -4.09 0.23 8.92
CA TYR A 196 -4.74 -0.85 8.19
C TYR A 196 -5.27 -1.94 9.13
N THR A 197 -6.24 -2.71 8.79
CA THR A 197 -7.28 -2.49 7.81
C THR A 197 -8.58 -2.27 8.57
N LEU A 198 -9.25 -1.17 8.32
CA LEU A 198 -10.58 -0.93 8.91
C LEU A 198 -11.62 -1.81 8.20
N LYS A 199 -12.15 -2.80 8.93
CA LYS A 199 -13.17 -3.75 8.46
C LYS A 199 -14.51 -3.63 9.20
N ASP A 200 -14.58 -2.80 10.24
CA ASP A 200 -15.80 -2.52 11.00
C ASP A 200 -15.84 -1.03 11.36
N LEU A 201 -16.89 -0.35 10.94
CA LEU A 201 -17.10 1.08 11.24
C LEU A 201 -17.18 1.40 12.74
N LYS A 202 -17.48 0.41 13.58
CA LYS A 202 -17.46 0.59 15.05
C LYS A 202 -16.06 0.94 15.58
N LEU A 203 -15.01 0.62 14.85
CA LEU A 203 -13.62 0.96 15.21
C LEU A 203 -13.27 2.41 14.85
N LEU A 204 -13.98 3.02 13.89
CA LEU A 204 -13.67 4.34 13.39
C LEU A 204 -13.59 5.42 14.49
N PRO A 205 -14.55 5.53 15.45
CA PRO A 205 -14.48 6.51 16.53
C PRO A 205 -13.26 6.32 17.44
N TRP A 206 -12.76 5.08 17.58
CA TRP A 206 -11.58 4.78 18.37
C TRP A 206 -10.31 5.20 17.63
N ILE A 207 -10.19 4.86 16.34
CA ILE A 207 -9.04 5.21 15.49
C ILE A 207 -8.91 6.74 15.37
N GLN A 208 -10.02 7.45 15.20
CA GLN A 208 -10.05 8.90 15.03
C GLN A 208 -9.52 9.70 16.24
N LYS A 209 -9.43 9.09 17.42
CA LYS A 209 -8.83 9.74 18.61
C LYS A 209 -7.34 10.04 18.43
N TYR A 210 -6.65 9.30 17.58
CA TYR A 210 -5.20 9.36 17.42
C TYR A 210 -4.71 10.39 16.42
N ASN A 211 -5.60 11.21 15.78
CA ASN A 211 -5.23 12.24 14.82
C ASN A 211 -4.25 11.73 13.73
N ILE A 212 -4.61 10.61 13.12
CA ILE A 212 -3.87 9.98 12.03
C ILE A 212 -4.20 10.62 10.67
N ASP A 213 -3.36 10.37 9.67
CA ASP A 213 -3.45 11.01 8.35
C ASP A 213 -4.21 10.17 7.31
N GLY A 214 -4.36 8.86 7.52
CA GLY A 214 -5.08 7.99 6.59
C GLY A 214 -5.50 6.64 7.14
N ILE A 215 -6.54 6.07 6.55
CA ILE A 215 -7.05 4.72 6.88
C ILE A 215 -7.16 3.89 5.61
N VAL A 216 -6.48 2.75 5.59
CA VAL A 216 -6.69 1.67 4.62
C VAL A 216 -7.93 0.88 5.05
N THR A 217 -8.94 0.79 4.18
CA THR A 217 -10.26 0.29 4.56
C THR A 217 -10.96 -0.50 3.46
N ASP A 218 -11.69 -1.54 3.86
CA ASP A 218 -12.62 -2.28 3.01
C ASP A 218 -14.01 -1.60 2.93
N ILE A 219 -14.25 -0.57 3.75
CA ILE A 219 -15.56 0.02 3.96
C ILE A 219 -15.56 1.49 3.56
N TYR A 220 -16.53 1.87 2.71
CA TYR A 220 -16.80 3.28 2.45
C TYR A 220 -17.56 3.92 3.63
N TYR A 221 -17.17 5.14 3.99
CA TYR A 221 -17.85 5.99 4.99
C TYR A 221 -17.76 7.47 4.56
N ASP A 222 -18.81 8.22 4.91
CA ASP A 222 -18.89 9.67 4.65
C ASP A 222 -18.15 10.50 5.70
#